data_49a4d38f0c3fbcca11935622b54974a9
#
_entry.id   49a4d38f0c3fbcca11935622b54974a9
#
_cell.length_a   1.000
_cell.length_b   1.000
_cell.length_c   1.000
_cell.angle_alpha   90.00
_cell.angle_beta   90.00
_cell.angle_gamma   90.00
#
_symmetry.space_group_name_H-M   'P 1'
#
loop_
_entity.id
_entity.type
_entity.pdbx_description
1 polymer ?
#
loop_
_entity_poly.entity_id
_entity_poly.type
_entity_poly.pdbx_seq_one_letter_code
_entity_poly.pdbx_strand_id
1 'polypeptide(L)'
;HEQLMAKGEEIYGTYCAACHLADGQGIPPAFPAIAGSAVAMGPRDDHLRLVIDGVAGSAMQAFGKQLDPVELASVVHFQRHSFGNDAGDISQPVDVVNLSGGQ
;
A
#
# COMPACT_ATOMS: atom_id res chain seq x y z
N HIS A 1 7.18 -10.88 9.06
CA HIS A 1 7.50 -9.46 8.87
C HIS A 1 8.57 -9.23 7.80
N GLU A 2 9.71 -9.89 7.92
CA GLU A 2 10.82 -9.70 6.96
C GLU A 2 10.43 -10.12 5.54
N GLN A 3 9.71 -11.21 5.39
CA GLN A 3 9.25 -11.67 4.08
C GLN A 3 8.25 -10.70 3.47
N LEU A 4 7.34 -10.17 4.30
CA LEU A 4 6.39 -9.15 3.86
C LEU A 4 7.12 -7.88 3.42
N MET A 5 8.15 -7.47 4.16
CA MET A 5 8.92 -6.27 3.80
C MET A 5 9.67 -6.45 2.49
N ALA A 6 10.33 -7.59 2.29
CA ALA A 6 11.10 -7.84 1.07
C ALA A 6 10.20 -7.92 -0.16
N LYS A 7 9.07 -8.61 -0.05
CA LYS A 7 8.10 -8.71 -1.14
C LYS A 7 7.44 -7.37 -1.41
N GLY A 8 7.11 -6.64 -0.36
CA GLY A 8 6.51 -5.32 -0.47
C GLY A 8 7.42 -4.31 -1.15
N GLU A 9 8.71 -4.34 -0.86
CA GLU A 9 9.68 -3.48 -1.52
C GLU A 9 9.71 -3.73 -3.02
N GLU A 10 9.72 -5.00 -3.43
CA GLU A 10 9.69 -5.40 -4.83
C GLU A 10 8.43 -4.88 -5.54
N ILE A 11 7.27 -5.10 -4.93
CA ILE A 11 5.98 -4.68 -5.51
C ILE A 11 5.89 -3.15 -5.56
N TYR A 12 6.33 -2.48 -4.50
CA TYR A 12 6.33 -1.01 -4.46
C TYR A 12 7.17 -0.44 -5.62
N GLY A 13 8.35 -0.99 -5.84
CA GLY A 13 9.22 -0.53 -6.92
C GLY A 13 8.60 -0.72 -8.30
N THR A 14 7.81 -1.77 -8.48
CA THR A 14 7.20 -2.09 -9.78
C THR A 14 5.95 -1.26 -10.05
N TYR A 15 5.09 -1.04 -9.05
CA TYR A 15 3.75 -0.49 -9.27
C TYR A 15 3.52 0.89 -8.69
N CYS A 16 4.26 1.30 -7.68
CA CYS A 16 3.96 2.50 -6.89
C CYS A 16 5.01 3.60 -7.04
N ALA A 17 6.27 3.23 -7.19
CA ALA A 17 7.37 4.19 -7.15
C ALA A 17 7.33 5.19 -8.31
N ALA A 18 6.72 4.85 -9.44
CA ALA A 18 6.64 5.76 -10.59
C ALA A 18 5.95 7.08 -10.23
N CYS A 19 4.94 7.02 -9.33
CA CYS A 19 4.19 8.20 -8.91
C CYS A 19 4.58 8.67 -7.52
N HIS A 20 4.77 7.73 -6.58
CA HIS A 20 5.06 8.06 -5.18
C HIS A 20 6.55 8.19 -4.88
N LEU A 21 7.40 7.93 -5.85
CA LEU A 21 8.86 7.93 -5.80
C LEU A 21 9.41 6.81 -4.90
N ALA A 22 10.68 6.48 -5.12
CA ALA A 22 11.33 5.39 -4.38
C ALA A 22 11.43 5.67 -2.89
N ASP A 23 11.45 6.96 -2.49
CA ASP A 23 11.51 7.38 -1.08
C ASP A 23 10.13 7.70 -0.48
N GLY A 24 9.06 7.47 -1.23
CA GLY A 24 7.69 7.69 -0.75
C GLY A 24 7.29 9.14 -0.61
N GLN A 25 8.07 10.09 -1.12
CA GLN A 25 7.79 11.53 -0.98
C GLN A 25 6.72 12.04 -1.94
N GLY A 26 6.49 11.30 -3.02
CA GLY A 26 5.50 11.70 -4.01
C GLY A 26 5.87 12.97 -4.76
N ILE A 27 4.90 13.50 -5.52
CA ILE A 27 5.02 14.74 -6.27
C ILE A 27 3.73 15.54 -6.00
N PRO A 28 3.61 16.20 -4.83
CA PRO A 28 2.39 16.92 -4.49
C PRO A 28 2.16 18.12 -5.45
N PRO A 29 0.89 18.50 -5.70
CA PRO A 29 -0.32 17.87 -5.19
C PRO A 29 -0.83 16.69 -6.02
N ALA A 30 -0.21 16.42 -7.18
CA ALA A 30 -0.71 15.39 -8.11
C ALA A 30 -0.55 13.97 -7.54
N PHE A 31 0.61 13.68 -6.91
CA PHE A 31 0.91 12.37 -6.34
C PHE A 31 1.28 12.55 -4.88
N PRO A 32 0.41 12.16 -3.95
CA PRO A 32 0.66 12.41 -2.52
C PRO A 32 1.83 11.58 -1.98
N ALA A 33 2.45 12.11 -0.94
CA ALA A 33 3.51 11.40 -0.23
C ALA A 33 2.91 10.20 0.53
N ILE A 34 3.64 9.08 0.57
CA ILE A 34 3.34 7.96 1.45
C ILE A 34 4.06 8.16 2.78
N ALA A 35 5.27 8.74 2.74
CA ALA A 35 6.01 9.10 3.94
C ALA A 35 5.17 10.07 4.80
N GLY A 36 4.91 9.70 6.04
CA GLY A 36 4.13 10.50 6.97
C GLY A 36 2.65 10.61 6.64
N SER A 37 2.15 9.81 5.69
CA SER A 37 0.75 9.87 5.24
C SER A 37 -0.20 9.45 6.36
N ALA A 38 -1.31 10.20 6.50
CA ALA A 38 -2.36 9.84 7.45
C ALA A 38 -2.96 8.47 7.14
N VAL A 39 -3.03 8.10 5.86
CA VAL A 39 -3.53 6.78 5.45
C VAL A 39 -2.52 5.70 5.82
N ALA A 40 -1.24 5.89 5.50
CA ALA A 40 -0.20 4.90 5.77
C ALA A 40 0.05 4.69 7.27
N MET A 41 -0.27 5.68 8.09
CA MET A 41 -0.09 5.60 9.54
C MET A 41 -1.41 5.47 10.30
N GLY A 42 -2.53 5.50 9.59
CA GLY A 42 -3.86 5.34 10.16
C GLY A 42 -4.30 3.87 10.24
N PRO A 43 -5.63 3.61 10.30
CA PRO A 43 -6.13 2.25 10.38
C PRO A 43 -5.70 1.40 9.18
N ARG A 44 -5.24 0.17 9.47
CA ARG A 44 -4.76 -0.75 8.46
C ARG A 44 -5.81 -1.04 7.39
N ASP A 45 -7.05 -1.29 7.81
CA ASP A 45 -8.10 -1.67 6.87
C ASP A 45 -8.43 -0.54 5.89
N ASP A 46 -8.37 0.71 6.33
CA ASP A 46 -8.57 1.86 5.44
C ASP A 46 -7.47 1.95 4.38
N HIS A 47 -6.22 1.69 4.78
CA HIS A 47 -5.09 1.68 3.85
C HIS A 47 -5.23 0.54 2.84
N LEU A 48 -5.58 -0.67 3.31
CA LEU A 48 -5.80 -1.81 2.43
C LEU A 48 -6.91 -1.54 1.43
N ARG A 49 -8.05 -0.98 1.87
CA ARG A 49 -9.17 -0.66 0.99
C ARG A 49 -8.79 0.35 -0.07
N LEU A 50 -8.02 1.37 0.30
CA LEU A 50 -7.59 2.38 -0.67
C LEU A 50 -6.76 1.75 -1.80
N VAL A 51 -5.87 0.82 -1.48
CA VAL A 51 -5.04 0.15 -2.49
C VAL A 51 -5.87 -0.85 -3.30
N ILE A 52 -6.81 -1.55 -2.64
CA ILE A 52 -7.70 -2.49 -3.34
C ILE A 52 -8.59 -1.76 -4.34
N ASP A 53 -9.23 -0.68 -3.91
CA ASP A 53 -10.28 0.00 -4.68
C ASP A 53 -9.77 1.19 -5.49
N GLY A 54 -8.59 1.71 -5.19
CA GLY A 54 -8.08 2.93 -5.79
C GLY A 54 -8.84 4.16 -5.31
N VAL A 55 -8.60 5.29 -5.97
CA VAL A 55 -9.27 6.55 -5.67
C VAL A 55 -9.94 7.03 -6.96
N ALA A 56 -11.27 7.05 -6.96
CA ALA A 56 -12.05 7.43 -8.14
C ALA A 56 -11.71 8.86 -8.55
N GLY A 57 -11.56 9.07 -9.86
CA GLY A 57 -11.23 10.38 -10.41
C GLY A 57 -9.75 10.77 -10.29
N SER A 58 -8.89 9.87 -9.83
CA SER A 58 -7.46 10.13 -9.71
C SER A 58 -6.64 9.09 -10.48
N ALA A 59 -5.32 9.27 -10.50
CA ALA A 59 -4.40 8.32 -11.11
C ALA A 59 -4.19 7.07 -10.25
N MET A 60 -4.64 7.06 -9.00
CA MET A 60 -4.52 5.92 -8.11
C MET A 60 -5.44 4.80 -8.55
N GLN A 61 -4.86 3.76 -9.11
CA GLN A 61 -5.61 2.62 -9.67
C GLN A 61 -6.08 1.69 -8.57
N ALA A 62 -7.10 0.88 -8.91
CA ALA A 62 -7.55 -0.21 -8.05
C ALA A 62 -6.64 -1.41 -8.28
N PHE A 63 -5.84 -1.76 -7.29
CA PHE A 63 -4.89 -2.86 -7.41
C PHE A 63 -5.44 -4.21 -6.96
N GLY A 64 -6.68 -4.24 -6.46
CA GLY A 64 -7.30 -5.46 -5.97
C GLY A 64 -7.39 -6.59 -7.00
N LYS A 65 -7.41 -6.25 -8.30
CA LYS A 65 -7.45 -7.23 -9.39
C LYS A 65 -6.11 -7.39 -10.10
N GLN A 66 -5.14 -6.54 -9.81
CA GLN A 66 -3.82 -6.58 -10.43
C GLN A 66 -2.80 -7.32 -9.58
N LEU A 67 -2.98 -7.28 -8.26
CA LEU A 67 -2.09 -7.92 -7.29
C LEU A 67 -2.85 -9.01 -6.55
N ASP A 68 -2.19 -10.15 -6.33
CA ASP A 68 -2.79 -11.19 -5.50
C ASP A 68 -2.77 -10.77 -4.02
N PRO A 69 -3.48 -11.50 -3.12
CA PRO A 69 -3.52 -11.12 -1.71
C PRO A 69 -2.16 -11.04 -1.04
N VAL A 70 -1.21 -11.89 -1.41
CA VAL A 70 0.15 -11.84 -0.85
C VAL A 70 0.87 -10.57 -1.29
N GLU A 71 0.81 -10.26 -2.57
CA GLU A 71 1.46 -9.07 -3.12
C GLU A 71 0.87 -7.79 -2.53
N LEU A 72 -0.45 -7.71 -2.45
CA LEU A 72 -1.14 -6.52 -1.95
C LEU A 72 -0.88 -6.32 -0.47
N ALA A 73 -0.99 -7.38 0.34
CA ALA A 73 -0.69 -7.29 1.76
C ALA A 73 0.76 -6.88 2.00
N SER A 74 1.68 -7.41 1.18
CA SER A 74 3.11 -7.13 1.32
C SER A 74 3.43 -5.67 1.01
N VAL A 75 2.87 -5.11 -0.07
CA VAL A 75 3.15 -3.72 -0.43
C VAL A 75 2.56 -2.74 0.57
N VAL A 76 1.37 -3.01 1.09
CA VAL A 76 0.78 -2.18 2.15
C VAL A 76 1.60 -2.26 3.42
N HIS A 77 2.02 -3.47 3.81
CA HIS A 77 2.89 -3.65 4.96
C HIS A 77 4.19 -2.85 4.81
N PHE A 78 4.80 -2.93 3.64
CA PHE A 78 6.01 -2.17 3.33
C PHE A 78 5.78 -0.66 3.49
N GLN A 79 4.68 -0.14 2.93
CA GLN A 79 4.37 1.30 3.02
C GLN A 79 4.15 1.75 4.47
N ARG A 80 3.56 0.89 5.30
CA ARG A 80 3.25 1.21 6.69
C ARG A 80 4.47 1.15 7.60
N HIS A 81 5.57 0.54 7.15
CA HIS A 81 6.78 0.36 7.96
C HIS A 81 8.04 0.94 7.31
N SER A 82 7.89 1.72 6.23
CA SER A 82 9.01 2.32 5.51
C SER A 82 8.84 3.83 5.42
N PHE A 83 9.84 4.52 4.90
CA PHE A 83 9.81 5.98 4.70
C PHE A 83 9.62 6.75 6.02
N GLY A 84 10.09 6.18 7.12
CA GLY A 84 9.88 6.76 8.45
C GLY A 84 8.52 6.44 9.07
N ASN A 85 7.65 5.72 8.37
CA ASN A 85 6.36 5.28 8.91
C ASN A 85 6.56 4.10 9.86
N ASP A 86 5.77 4.06 10.93
CA ASP A 86 5.77 2.94 11.88
C ASP A 86 4.37 2.79 12.45
N ALA A 87 3.53 2.10 11.70
CA ALA A 87 2.13 1.92 12.08
C ALA A 87 1.93 0.87 13.16
N GLY A 88 2.92 -0.01 13.37
CA GLY A 88 2.89 -0.98 14.47
C GLY A 88 1.99 -2.18 14.27
N ASP A 89 1.41 -2.35 13.09
CA ASP A 89 0.54 -3.50 12.80
C ASP A 89 1.14 -4.38 11.69
N ILE A 90 0.41 -5.43 11.33
CA ILE A 90 0.81 -6.35 10.27
C ILE A 90 -0.35 -6.46 9.26
N SER A 91 -0.02 -6.32 7.98
CA SER A 91 -0.96 -6.58 6.89
C SER A 91 -0.70 -8.00 6.37
N GLN A 92 -1.72 -8.84 6.37
CA GLN A 92 -1.60 -10.25 5.96
C GLN A 92 -2.53 -10.53 4.78
N PRO A 93 -2.23 -11.58 3.98
CA PRO A 93 -3.09 -11.93 2.85
C PRO A 93 -4.55 -12.15 3.22
N VAL A 94 -4.83 -12.73 4.39
CA VAL A 94 -6.19 -12.95 4.86
C VAL A 94 -6.95 -11.63 5.05
N ASP A 95 -6.26 -10.58 5.43
CA ASP A 95 -6.88 -9.26 5.60
C ASP A 95 -7.37 -8.73 4.26
N VAL A 96 -6.59 -8.94 3.20
CA VAL A 96 -6.98 -8.54 1.84
C VAL A 96 -8.20 -9.32 1.38
N VAL A 97 -8.20 -10.64 1.60
CA VAL A 97 -9.33 -11.51 1.22
C VAL A 97 -10.61 -11.06 1.91
N ASN A 98 -10.52 -10.79 3.22
CA ASN A 98 -11.68 -10.35 4.01
C ASN A 98 -12.25 -9.02 3.51
N LEU A 99 -11.39 -8.06 3.17
CA LEU A 99 -11.82 -6.74 2.68
C LEU A 99 -12.31 -6.78 1.25
N SER A 100 -11.89 -7.77 0.48
CA SER A 100 -12.33 -7.95 -0.91
C SER A 100 -13.62 -8.77 -1.02
N GLY A 101 -14.30 -9.02 0.08
CA GLY A 101 -15.54 -9.80 0.09
C GLY A 101 -15.32 -11.29 -0.12
N GLY A 102 -14.11 -11.79 0.16
CA GLY A 102 -13.79 -13.19 -0.02
C GLY A 102 -13.46 -13.57 -1.46
N GLN A 103 -13.18 -12.60 -2.29
CA GLN A 103 -12.88 -12.82 -3.71
C GLN A 103 -11.40 -13.03 -3.96
#